data_496e8fff8853f649bc4a31e176fba6af
#
_entry.id   496e8fff8853f649bc4a31e176fba6af
#
_cell.length_a   1.000
_cell.length_b   1.000
_cell.length_c   1.000
_cell.angle_alpha   90.00
_cell.angle_beta   90.00
_cell.angle_gamma   90.00
#
_symmetry.space_group_name_H-M   'P 1'
#
loop_
_entity.id
_entity.type
_entity.pdbx_description
1 polymer ?
#
loop_
_entity_poly.entity_id
_entity_poly.type
_entity_poly.pdbx_seq_one_letter_code
_entity_poly.pdbx_strand_id
1 'polypeptide(L)'
;RWCCCDFIDMTRTTMKQLEQLAGRGRPAYNFIRLVGSRVDESKSMHREILSMMRQVFGGSMTQSVMVTSAEIDNASSRMKTVFELDKPVTSHEVYNRCMKHLSDVCQDIEQDVLRTWASRAGGRI
;
A
#
# COMPACT_ATOMS: atom_id res chain seq x y z
N ARG A 1 -14.73 4.26 -14.64
CA ARG A 1 -13.59 5.00 -14.11
C ARG A 1 -13.17 4.39 -12.76
N TRP A 2 -11.89 4.17 -12.55
CA TRP A 2 -11.38 3.53 -11.34
C TRP A 2 -11.28 4.55 -10.21
N CYS A 3 -11.80 4.22 -9.03
CA CYS A 3 -11.75 5.08 -7.84
C CYS A 3 -10.32 5.55 -7.49
N CYS A 4 -9.33 4.67 -7.70
CA CYS A 4 -7.92 5.04 -7.48
C CYS A 4 -7.41 6.08 -8.49
N CYS A 5 -7.90 6.12 -9.73
CA CYS A 5 -7.57 7.17 -10.69
C CYS A 5 -8.10 8.53 -10.21
N ASP A 6 -9.34 8.56 -9.73
CA ASP A 6 -9.95 9.77 -9.19
C ASP A 6 -9.20 10.28 -7.96
N PHE A 7 -8.77 9.37 -7.07
CA PHE A 7 -7.96 9.72 -5.91
C PHE A 7 -6.60 10.30 -6.29
N ILE A 8 -5.91 9.70 -7.26
CA ILE A 8 -4.62 10.20 -7.74
C ILE A 8 -4.79 11.57 -8.38
N ASP A 9 -5.81 11.76 -9.20
CA ASP A 9 -6.09 13.04 -9.86
C ASP A 9 -6.43 14.13 -8.83
N MET A 10 -7.23 13.81 -7.82
CA MET A 10 -7.54 14.72 -6.71
C MET A 10 -6.26 15.10 -5.95
N THR A 11 -5.42 14.12 -5.64
CA THR A 11 -4.15 14.34 -4.94
C THR A 11 -3.23 15.28 -5.74
N ARG A 12 -3.07 15.03 -7.04
CA ARG A 12 -2.27 15.90 -7.94
C ARG A 12 -2.83 17.31 -8.02
N THR A 13 -4.15 17.47 -8.10
CA THR A 13 -4.81 18.78 -8.14
C THR A 13 -4.59 19.54 -6.84
N THR A 14 -4.76 18.89 -5.69
CA THR A 14 -4.51 19.48 -4.36
C THR A 14 -3.06 19.94 -4.23
N MET A 15 -2.10 19.12 -4.68
CA MET A 15 -0.68 19.49 -4.63
C MET A 15 -0.36 20.71 -5.49
N LYS A 16 -0.93 20.82 -6.69
CA LYS A 16 -0.78 22.01 -7.54
C LYS A 16 -1.35 23.27 -6.87
N GLN A 17 -2.50 23.16 -6.19
CA GLN A 17 -3.09 24.27 -5.46
C GLN A 17 -2.21 24.70 -4.28
N LEU A 18 -1.64 23.75 -3.53
CA LEU A 18 -0.72 24.03 -2.44
C LEU A 18 0.58 24.67 -2.93
N GLU A 19 1.11 24.24 -4.08
CA GLU A 19 2.27 24.88 -4.72
C GLU A 19 2.02 26.35 -5.05
N GLN A 20 0.83 26.68 -5.53
CA GLN A 20 0.43 28.05 -5.84
C GLN A 20 0.32 28.94 -4.60
N LEU A 21 -0.13 28.37 -3.46
CA LEU A 21 -0.32 29.09 -2.21
C LEU A 21 0.97 29.24 -1.40
N ALA A 22 1.85 28.25 -1.43
CA ALA A 22 3.03 28.18 -0.58
C ALA A 22 4.27 28.89 -1.13
N GLY A 23 4.25 29.37 -2.38
CA GLY A 23 5.41 30.04 -3.00
C GLY A 23 6.64 29.14 -3.08
N ARG A 24 7.75 29.51 -2.39
CA ARG A 24 9.04 28.79 -2.50
C ARG A 24 9.17 27.48 -1.72
N GLY A 25 8.20 27.07 -0.95
CA GLY A 25 8.26 25.82 -0.16
C GLY A 25 7.29 24.78 -0.72
N ARG A 26 7.64 24.09 -1.80
CA ARG A 26 6.76 23.08 -2.41
C ARG A 26 6.50 21.90 -1.47
N PRO A 27 5.31 21.70 -0.94
CA PRO A 27 4.94 20.41 -0.39
C PRO A 27 4.89 19.43 -1.56
N ALA A 28 5.71 18.40 -1.54
CA ALA A 28 5.73 17.36 -2.56
C ALA A 28 5.71 15.99 -1.90
N TYR A 29 4.91 15.08 -2.45
CA TYR A 29 5.02 13.67 -2.08
C TYR A 29 6.31 13.10 -2.64
N ASN A 30 7.02 12.33 -1.82
CA ASN A 30 8.23 11.64 -2.28
C ASN A 30 7.88 10.49 -3.20
N PHE A 31 6.78 9.80 -2.91
CA PHE A 31 6.20 8.75 -3.74
C PHE A 31 4.73 8.53 -3.39
N ILE A 32 3.99 7.94 -4.31
CA ILE A 32 2.65 7.41 -4.10
C ILE A 32 2.69 5.96 -4.58
N ARG A 33 2.21 5.05 -3.76
CA ARG A 33 2.09 3.64 -4.10
C ARG A 33 0.66 3.16 -3.95
N LEU A 34 0.25 2.31 -4.87
CA LEU A 34 -1.00 1.59 -4.80
C LEU A 34 -0.74 0.18 -4.31
N VAL A 35 -1.47 -0.23 -3.31
CA VAL A 35 -1.41 -1.59 -2.75
C VAL A 35 -2.72 -2.29 -3.04
N GLY A 36 -2.65 -3.45 -3.69
CA GLY A 36 -3.81 -4.32 -3.83
C GLY A 36 -4.19 -4.88 -2.46
N SER A 37 -5.41 -4.62 -2.01
CA SER A 37 -5.90 -5.10 -0.73
C SER A 37 -7.13 -5.99 -0.89
N ARG A 38 -7.36 -6.90 0.06
CA ARG A 38 -8.46 -7.86 0.06
C ARG A 38 -8.49 -8.74 -1.19
N VAL A 39 -7.31 -9.10 -1.67
CA VAL A 39 -7.16 -9.96 -2.84
C VAL A 39 -7.45 -11.41 -2.45
N ASP A 40 -8.40 -12.02 -3.13
CA ASP A 40 -8.66 -13.45 -3.02
C ASP A 40 -8.04 -14.14 -4.23
N GLU A 41 -6.88 -14.75 -4.03
CA GLU A 41 -6.11 -15.38 -5.10
C GLU A 41 -6.79 -16.60 -5.72
N SER A 42 -7.80 -17.16 -5.05
CA SER A 42 -8.60 -18.26 -5.59
C SER A 42 -9.57 -17.79 -6.70
N LYS A 43 -9.92 -16.49 -6.72
CA LYS A 43 -10.84 -15.92 -7.69
C LYS A 43 -10.12 -15.43 -8.94
N SER A 44 -10.48 -15.98 -10.10
CA SER A 44 -9.92 -15.55 -11.40
C SER A 44 -10.12 -14.06 -11.65
N MET A 45 -11.30 -13.55 -11.34
CA MET A 45 -11.63 -12.13 -11.49
C MET A 45 -10.67 -11.22 -10.71
N HIS A 46 -10.31 -11.58 -9.47
CA HIS A 46 -9.36 -10.79 -8.67
C HIS A 46 -7.97 -10.79 -9.31
N ARG A 47 -7.52 -11.93 -9.83
CA ARG A 47 -6.23 -12.01 -10.55
C ARG A 47 -6.22 -11.19 -11.83
N GLU A 48 -7.31 -11.22 -12.59
CA GLU A 48 -7.46 -10.43 -13.82
C GLU A 48 -7.46 -8.92 -13.53
N ILE A 49 -8.22 -8.48 -12.53
CA ILE A 49 -8.25 -7.08 -12.10
C ILE A 49 -6.87 -6.64 -11.64
N LEU A 50 -6.18 -7.43 -10.84
CA LEU A 50 -4.84 -7.13 -10.36
C LEU A 50 -3.84 -7.00 -11.51
N SER A 51 -3.90 -7.92 -12.49
CA SER A 51 -3.08 -7.86 -13.70
C SER A 51 -3.35 -6.59 -14.50
N MET A 52 -4.61 -6.22 -14.70
CA MET A 52 -5.01 -5.00 -15.38
C MET A 52 -4.51 -3.76 -14.65
N MET A 53 -4.64 -3.70 -13.33
CA MET A 53 -4.14 -2.59 -12.52
C MET A 53 -2.62 -2.46 -12.63
N ARG A 54 -1.89 -3.56 -12.67
CA ARG A 54 -0.42 -3.55 -12.86
C ARG A 54 -0.03 -3.02 -14.23
N GLN A 55 -0.80 -3.33 -15.27
CA GLN A 55 -0.58 -2.77 -16.62
C GLN A 55 -0.84 -1.26 -16.65
N VAL A 56 -1.89 -0.80 -15.97
CA VAL A 56 -2.27 0.63 -15.96
C VAL A 56 -1.34 1.47 -15.09
N PHE A 57 -1.00 1.00 -13.89
CA PHE A 57 -0.23 1.77 -12.90
C PHE A 57 1.26 1.44 -12.87
N GLY A 58 1.67 0.34 -13.47
CA GLY A 58 3.07 -0.06 -13.59
C GLY A 58 3.82 -0.01 -12.26
N GLY A 59 4.94 0.69 -12.24
CA GLY A 59 5.80 0.84 -11.06
C GLY A 59 5.19 1.63 -9.90
N SER A 60 4.03 2.27 -10.08
CA SER A 60 3.30 2.92 -9.00
C SER A 60 2.55 1.94 -8.10
N MET A 61 2.41 0.68 -8.52
CA MET A 61 1.80 -0.38 -7.74
C MET A 61 2.88 -1.22 -7.05
N THR A 62 2.66 -1.57 -5.77
CA THR A 62 3.55 -2.49 -5.06
C THR A 62 3.53 -3.87 -5.71
N GLN A 63 4.64 -4.60 -5.63
CA GLN A 63 4.69 -5.99 -6.11
C GLN A 63 3.87 -6.91 -5.22
N SER A 64 3.96 -6.70 -3.91
CA SER A 64 3.20 -7.45 -2.92
C SER A 64 1.79 -6.91 -2.79
N VAL A 65 0.86 -7.80 -2.47
CA VAL A 65 -0.54 -7.48 -2.26
C VAL A 65 -1.00 -8.02 -0.90
N MET A 66 -2.02 -7.40 -0.34
CA MET A 66 -2.65 -7.87 0.88
C MET A 66 -3.80 -8.81 0.55
N VAL A 67 -3.65 -10.08 0.86
CA VAL A 67 -4.70 -11.08 0.63
C VAL A 67 -5.79 -11.00 1.68
N THR A 68 -6.97 -11.49 1.33
CA THR A 68 -8.07 -11.67 2.29
C THR A 68 -7.64 -12.63 3.39
N SER A 69 -7.82 -12.25 4.64
CA SER A 69 -7.45 -13.09 5.77
C SER A 69 -8.48 -12.99 6.90
N ALA A 70 -8.91 -14.14 7.40
CA ALA A 70 -9.80 -14.21 8.56
C ALA A 70 -9.15 -13.65 9.84
N GLU A 71 -7.83 -13.67 9.95
CA GLU A 71 -7.11 -13.07 11.09
C GLU A 71 -7.32 -11.56 11.16
N ILE A 72 -7.31 -10.87 10.01
CA ILE A 72 -7.56 -9.43 9.95
C ILE A 72 -9.00 -9.11 10.35
N ASP A 73 -9.95 -9.86 9.82
CA ASP A 73 -11.37 -9.65 10.12
C ASP A 73 -11.65 -9.90 11.61
N ASN A 74 -11.06 -10.94 12.18
CA ASN A 74 -11.19 -11.26 13.61
C ASN A 74 -10.49 -10.23 14.51
N ALA A 75 -9.33 -9.72 14.15
CA ALA A 75 -8.66 -8.66 14.87
C ALA A 75 -9.51 -7.38 14.84
N SER A 76 -10.00 -7.00 13.66
CA SER A 76 -10.85 -5.82 13.46
C SER A 76 -12.12 -5.89 14.29
N SER A 77 -12.77 -7.06 14.40
CA SER A 77 -13.96 -7.25 15.24
C SER A 77 -13.70 -7.04 16.74
N ARG A 78 -12.44 -7.13 17.16
CA ARG A 78 -11.97 -6.88 18.53
C ARG A 78 -11.36 -5.49 18.70
N MET A 79 -11.48 -4.62 17.71
CA MET A 79 -10.86 -3.30 17.68
C MET A 79 -9.34 -3.36 17.90
N LYS A 80 -8.70 -4.39 17.34
CA LYS A 80 -7.25 -4.63 17.42
C LYS A 80 -6.66 -4.82 16.02
N THR A 81 -5.37 -4.64 15.93
CA THR A 81 -4.58 -5.09 14.78
C THR A 81 -4.17 -6.55 14.96
N VAL A 82 -3.74 -7.20 13.88
CA VAL A 82 -3.25 -8.58 13.94
C VAL A 82 -2.02 -8.71 14.85
N PHE A 83 -1.23 -7.66 14.97
CA PHE A 83 -0.03 -7.61 15.81
C PHE A 83 -0.33 -7.56 17.32
N GLU A 84 -1.55 -7.15 17.69
CA GLU A 84 -1.99 -7.03 19.07
C GLU A 84 -2.75 -8.28 19.58
N LEU A 85 -2.86 -9.30 18.73
CA LEU A 85 -3.48 -10.56 19.10
C LEU A 85 -2.46 -11.43 19.88
N ASP A 86 -2.80 -11.79 21.09
CA ASP A 86 -1.96 -12.68 21.93
C ASP A 86 -1.83 -14.09 21.36
N LYS A 87 -2.85 -14.52 20.64
CA LYS A 87 -2.91 -15.85 20.02
C LYS A 87 -3.60 -15.75 18.65
N PRO A 88 -3.20 -16.58 17.68
CA PRO A 88 -3.95 -16.74 16.44
C PRO A 88 -5.41 -17.13 16.74
N VAL A 89 -6.35 -16.50 16.04
CA VAL A 89 -7.79 -16.84 16.17
C VAL A 89 -8.14 -18.02 15.27
N THR A 90 -7.38 -18.16 14.19
CA THR A 90 -7.49 -19.26 13.23
C THR A 90 -6.32 -20.24 13.40
N SER A 91 -6.06 -21.07 12.39
CA SER A 91 -4.89 -21.95 12.41
C SER A 91 -3.59 -21.15 12.31
N HIS A 92 -2.49 -21.72 12.82
CA HIS A 92 -1.15 -21.14 12.66
C HIS A 92 -0.77 -20.88 11.20
N GLU A 93 -1.21 -21.74 10.29
CA GLU A 93 -0.98 -21.59 8.86
C GLU A 93 -1.62 -20.32 8.30
N VAL A 94 -2.90 -20.09 8.62
CA VAL A 94 -3.63 -18.88 8.19
C VAL A 94 -3.00 -17.62 8.80
N TYR A 95 -2.63 -17.68 10.07
CA TYR A 95 -1.94 -16.59 10.75
C TYR A 95 -0.58 -16.28 10.09
N ASN A 96 0.25 -17.29 9.88
CA ASN A 96 1.56 -17.11 9.27
C ASN A 96 1.48 -16.58 7.85
N ARG A 97 0.50 -17.04 7.07
CA ARG A 97 0.23 -16.51 5.72
C ARG A 97 -0.16 -15.04 5.77
N CYS A 98 -1.04 -14.66 6.69
CA CYS A 98 -1.44 -13.27 6.90
C CYS A 98 -0.23 -12.39 7.24
N MET A 99 0.58 -12.81 8.21
CA MET A 99 1.78 -12.09 8.65
C MET A 99 2.81 -11.96 7.53
N LYS A 100 2.97 -13.00 6.71
CA LYS A 100 3.87 -12.96 5.55
C LYS A 100 3.44 -11.88 4.55
N HIS A 101 2.18 -11.84 4.16
CA HIS A 101 1.68 -10.83 3.22
C HIS A 101 1.78 -9.41 3.76
N LEU A 102 1.48 -9.21 5.05
CA LEU A 102 1.68 -7.92 5.72
C LEU A 102 3.14 -7.50 5.71
N SER A 103 4.05 -8.42 6.05
CA SER A 103 5.49 -8.17 6.05
C SER A 103 6.01 -7.82 4.65
N ASP A 104 5.59 -8.54 3.64
CA ASP A 104 6.01 -8.31 2.25
C ASP A 104 5.56 -6.91 1.76
N VAL A 105 4.32 -6.51 2.05
CA VAL A 105 3.81 -5.17 1.72
C VAL A 105 4.57 -4.08 2.48
N CYS A 106 4.79 -4.26 3.78
CA CYS A 106 5.56 -3.32 4.60
C CYS A 106 7.00 -3.18 4.08
N GLN A 107 7.63 -4.28 3.67
CA GLN A 107 8.97 -4.26 3.11
C GLN A 107 9.04 -3.50 1.77
N ASP A 108 8.05 -3.66 0.90
CA ASP A 108 7.98 -2.88 -0.35
C ASP A 108 7.94 -1.38 -0.07
N ILE A 109 7.13 -0.96 0.91
CA ILE A 109 7.00 0.45 1.31
C ILE A 109 8.29 0.94 1.97
N GLU A 110 8.88 0.15 2.86
CA GLU A 110 10.15 0.48 3.53
C GLU A 110 11.28 0.73 2.53
N GLN A 111 11.38 -0.08 1.49
CA GLN A 111 12.38 0.12 0.44
C GLN A 111 12.20 1.46 -0.28
N ASP A 112 10.97 1.89 -0.55
CA ASP A 112 10.71 3.20 -1.14
C ASP A 112 11.11 4.35 -0.20
N VAL A 113 10.85 4.21 1.10
CA VAL A 113 11.29 5.17 2.13
C VAL A 113 12.82 5.27 2.17
N LEU A 114 13.50 4.13 2.21
CA LEU A 114 14.97 4.09 2.25
C LEU A 114 15.60 4.70 1.00
N ARG A 115 15.07 4.42 -0.19
CA ARG A 115 15.51 5.04 -1.44
C ARG A 115 15.34 6.56 -1.40
N THR A 116 14.22 7.05 -0.87
CA THR A 116 13.96 8.47 -0.72
C THR A 116 14.95 9.13 0.21
N TRP A 117 15.28 8.51 1.34
CA TRP A 117 16.28 9.03 2.28
C TRP A 117 17.68 9.03 1.69
N ALA A 118 18.06 7.97 0.99
CA ALA A 118 19.35 7.89 0.32
C ALA A 118 19.53 8.99 -0.74
N SER A 119 18.50 9.26 -1.55
CA SER A 119 18.53 10.31 -2.56
C SER A 119 18.66 11.71 -1.94
N ARG A 120 18.06 11.94 -0.77
CA ARG A 120 18.20 13.21 -0.03
C ARG A 120 19.57 13.38 0.63
N ALA A 121 20.14 12.29 1.13
CA ALA A 121 21.48 12.33 1.73
C ALA A 121 22.56 12.59 0.68
N GLY A 122 22.45 12.03 -0.53
CA GLY A 122 23.37 12.26 -1.64
C GLY A 122 23.29 13.66 -2.25
N GLY A 123 22.23 14.41 -2.00
CA GLY A 123 22.05 15.78 -2.48
C GLY A 123 22.61 16.87 -1.57
N ARG A 124 23.24 16.51 -0.44
CA ARG A 124 23.93 17.42 0.46
C ARG A 124 25.45 17.35 0.25
N ILE A 125 25.88 17.87 -0.84
CA ILE A 125 27.27 18.26 -1.05
C ILE A 125 27.31 19.77 -1.31
#